data_3add95a1405607ee3380f1a2d7e84292
#
_entry.id   3add95a1405607ee3380f1a2d7e84292
#
_cell.length_a   1.000
_cell.length_b   1.000
_cell.length_c   1.000
_cell.angle_alpha   90.00
_cell.angle_beta   90.00
_cell.angle_gamma   90.00
#
_symmetry.space_group_name_H-M   'P 1'
#
loop_
_entity.id
_entity.type
_entity.pdbx_description
1 polymer ?
#
loop_
_entity_poly.entity_id
_entity_poly.type
_entity_poly.pdbx_seq_one_letter_code
_entity_poly.pdbx_strand_id
1 'polypeptide(L)'
;DLYEYLGSQLTRISKEIIALSQSDKYSHKVKLLRSVPGIGMLIAMELLVEVPDIERFKTADEIASYMGLTPSEYSTGQYVRQGRITRCGNTRARTCLVESSWHLIVKDLFWRGKYMKLKYRRGAKRAIIAIARNLIIRIRRILLNNEPYRVAVAA
;
A
#
# COMPACT_ATOMS: atom_id res chain seq x y z
N ASP A 1 17.43 -30.84 8.55
CA ASP A 1 16.36 -30.40 9.43
C ASP A 1 15.33 -29.59 8.66
N LEU A 2 14.03 -29.70 9.04
CA LEU A 2 12.93 -28.99 8.40
C LEU A 2 13.14 -27.47 8.40
N TYR A 3 13.67 -26.93 9.48
CA TYR A 3 13.98 -25.49 9.61
C TYR A 3 15.02 -25.04 8.58
N GLU A 4 16.10 -25.77 8.43
CA GLU A 4 17.14 -25.48 7.44
C GLU A 4 16.62 -25.60 6.01
N TYR A 5 15.81 -26.62 5.74
CA TYR A 5 15.17 -26.81 4.45
C TYR A 5 14.26 -25.60 4.11
N LEU A 6 13.36 -25.21 5.00
CA LEU A 6 12.49 -24.07 4.80
C LEU A 6 13.27 -22.76 4.62
N GLY A 7 14.34 -22.56 5.41
CA GLY A 7 15.25 -21.43 5.28
C GLY A 7 15.91 -21.35 3.90
N SER A 8 16.38 -22.50 3.39
CA SER A 8 16.97 -22.60 2.06
C SER A 8 15.96 -22.29 0.94
N GLN A 9 14.71 -22.78 1.05
CA GLN A 9 13.63 -22.48 0.11
C GLN A 9 13.26 -21.00 0.10
N LEU A 10 13.13 -20.37 1.27
CA LEU A 10 12.88 -18.93 1.38
C LEU A 10 13.99 -18.10 0.72
N THR A 11 15.25 -18.49 0.95
CA THR A 11 16.41 -17.82 0.34
C THR A 11 16.38 -17.95 -1.18
N ARG A 12 16.07 -19.15 -1.70
CA ARG A 12 15.96 -19.39 -3.13
C ARG A 12 14.87 -18.54 -3.77
N ILE A 13 13.65 -18.61 -3.22
CA ILE A 13 12.51 -17.84 -3.73
C ILE A 13 12.79 -16.33 -3.68
N SER A 14 13.40 -15.85 -2.59
CA SER A 14 13.76 -14.42 -2.47
C SER A 14 14.74 -14.00 -3.57
N LYS A 15 15.74 -14.83 -3.90
CA LYS A 15 16.68 -14.57 -5.01
C LYS A 15 15.96 -14.52 -6.36
N GLU A 16 15.02 -15.42 -6.60
CA GLU A 16 14.22 -15.45 -7.84
C GLU A 16 13.36 -14.19 -7.97
N ILE A 17 12.73 -13.74 -6.87
CA ILE A 17 11.96 -12.48 -6.85
C ILE A 17 12.86 -11.27 -7.11
N ILE A 18 14.08 -11.24 -6.53
CA ILE A 18 15.06 -10.18 -6.78
C ILE A 18 15.45 -10.14 -8.26
N ALA A 19 15.76 -11.28 -8.86
CA ALA A 19 16.09 -11.37 -10.27
C ALA A 19 14.93 -10.89 -11.16
N LEU A 20 13.69 -11.32 -10.85
CA LEU A 20 12.49 -10.89 -11.55
C LEU A 20 12.27 -9.37 -11.43
N SER A 21 12.53 -8.79 -10.25
CA SER A 21 12.37 -7.35 -10.01
C SER A 21 13.33 -6.48 -10.84
N GLN A 22 14.43 -7.08 -11.31
CA GLN A 22 15.42 -6.41 -12.17
C GLN A 22 15.13 -6.56 -13.66
N SER A 23 14.13 -7.36 -14.04
CA SER A 23 13.72 -7.52 -15.44
C SER A 23 13.16 -6.22 -16.01
N ASP A 24 13.23 -6.05 -17.32
CA ASP A 24 12.74 -4.84 -18.02
C ASP A 24 11.26 -4.55 -17.71
N LYS A 25 10.48 -5.61 -17.48
CA LYS A 25 9.06 -5.49 -17.13
C LYS A 25 8.81 -4.78 -15.80
N TYR A 26 9.65 -4.99 -14.79
CA TYR A 26 9.40 -4.56 -13.42
C TYR A 26 10.39 -3.51 -12.91
N SER A 27 11.63 -3.48 -13.40
CA SER A 27 12.72 -2.70 -12.81
C SER A 27 12.39 -1.22 -12.64
N HIS A 28 11.75 -0.60 -13.62
CA HIS A 28 11.37 0.80 -13.54
C HIS A 28 10.27 1.05 -12.50
N LYS A 29 9.19 0.26 -12.54
CA LYS A 29 8.08 0.38 -11.58
C LYS A 29 8.52 0.07 -10.14
N VAL A 30 9.41 -0.91 -9.96
CA VAL A 30 10.01 -1.23 -8.65
C VAL A 30 10.81 -0.04 -8.11
N LYS A 31 11.62 0.62 -8.95
CA LYS A 31 12.37 1.84 -8.55
C LYS A 31 11.42 2.94 -8.09
N LEU A 32 10.34 3.16 -8.82
CA LEU A 32 9.31 4.15 -8.46
C LEU A 32 8.66 3.83 -7.11
N LEU A 33 8.26 2.58 -6.89
CA LEU A 33 7.61 2.19 -5.63
C LEU A 33 8.58 2.24 -4.45
N ARG A 34 9.84 1.85 -4.64
CA ARG A 34 10.87 1.92 -3.59
C ARG A 34 11.24 3.35 -3.17
N SER A 35 10.89 4.35 -3.95
CA SER A 35 11.04 5.75 -3.52
C SER A 35 10.11 6.12 -2.36
N VAL A 36 9.02 5.35 -2.15
CA VAL A 36 8.09 5.56 -1.04
C VAL A 36 8.69 4.99 0.25
N PRO A 37 8.84 5.79 1.31
CA PRO A 37 9.32 5.29 2.60
C PRO A 37 8.44 4.15 3.12
N GLY A 38 9.06 3.02 3.45
CA GLY A 38 8.35 1.82 3.94
C GLY A 38 7.98 0.81 2.87
N ILE A 39 8.24 1.09 1.59
CA ILE A 39 8.07 0.11 0.51
C ILE A 39 9.45 -0.44 0.12
N GLY A 40 9.70 -1.69 0.51
CA GLY A 40 10.84 -2.48 0.09
C GLY A 40 10.61 -3.18 -1.26
N MET A 41 11.62 -3.88 -1.75
CA MET A 41 11.54 -4.59 -3.03
C MET A 41 10.44 -5.67 -3.03
N LEU A 42 10.32 -6.47 -1.97
CA LEU A 42 9.31 -7.53 -1.87
C LEU A 42 7.89 -6.95 -1.89
N ILE A 43 7.64 -5.90 -1.12
CA ILE A 43 6.35 -5.21 -1.10
C ILE A 43 6.05 -4.58 -2.46
N ALA A 44 7.04 -3.98 -3.11
CA ALA A 44 6.88 -3.42 -4.45
C ALA A 44 6.47 -4.51 -5.45
N MET A 45 7.12 -5.67 -5.43
CA MET A 45 6.78 -6.78 -6.30
C MET A 45 5.39 -7.36 -5.99
N GLU A 46 5.03 -7.54 -4.72
CA GLU A 46 3.70 -7.98 -4.31
C GLU A 46 2.61 -7.05 -4.89
N LEU A 47 2.79 -5.74 -4.74
CA LEU A 47 1.83 -4.75 -5.26
C LEU A 47 1.75 -4.76 -6.79
N LEU A 48 2.88 -4.93 -7.50
CA LEU A 48 2.91 -4.97 -8.95
C LEU A 48 2.33 -6.27 -9.53
N VAL A 49 2.46 -7.38 -8.83
CA VAL A 49 1.83 -8.65 -9.22
C VAL A 49 0.32 -8.61 -8.96
N GLU A 50 -0.10 -8.01 -7.84
CA GLU A 50 -1.51 -7.87 -7.51
C GLU A 50 -2.23 -6.88 -8.42
N VAL A 51 -1.55 -5.82 -8.83
CA VAL A 51 -2.07 -4.78 -9.72
C VAL A 51 -1.16 -4.64 -10.93
N PRO A 52 -1.21 -5.60 -11.87
CA PRO A 52 -0.33 -5.58 -13.05
C PRO A 52 -0.63 -4.40 -13.98
N ASP A 53 -1.89 -3.97 -14.04
CA ASP A 53 -2.36 -2.83 -14.80
C ASP A 53 -3.02 -1.80 -13.88
N ILE A 54 -2.29 -0.74 -13.61
CA ILE A 54 -2.77 0.36 -12.76
C ILE A 54 -3.75 1.28 -13.51
N GLU A 55 -3.68 1.32 -14.84
CA GLU A 55 -4.47 2.21 -15.69
C GLU A 55 -5.94 1.79 -15.73
N ARG A 56 -6.23 0.51 -15.47
CA ARG A 56 -7.61 0.01 -15.38
C ARG A 56 -8.44 0.71 -14.30
N PHE A 57 -7.80 1.27 -13.27
CA PHE A 57 -8.49 2.03 -12.23
C PHE A 57 -8.58 3.49 -12.63
N LYS A 58 -9.74 3.93 -13.06
CA LYS A 58 -9.99 5.31 -13.50
C LYS A 58 -9.94 6.29 -12.32
N THR A 59 -10.44 5.87 -11.16
CA THR A 59 -10.53 6.70 -9.97
C THR A 59 -9.67 6.19 -8.81
N ALA A 60 -9.39 7.06 -7.85
CA ALA A 60 -8.70 6.72 -6.61
C ALA A 60 -9.54 5.77 -5.72
N ASP A 61 -10.86 5.89 -5.82
CA ASP A 61 -11.77 5.08 -5.02
C ASP A 61 -11.88 3.65 -5.55
N GLU A 62 -11.77 3.45 -6.86
CA GLU A 62 -11.76 2.12 -7.45
C GLU A 62 -10.59 1.26 -6.95
N ILE A 63 -9.35 1.80 -6.95
CA ILE A 63 -8.21 1.06 -6.44
C ILE A 63 -8.28 0.84 -4.92
N ALA A 64 -8.76 1.82 -4.16
CA ALA A 64 -8.95 1.66 -2.72
C ALA A 64 -10.01 0.59 -2.41
N SER A 65 -11.06 0.53 -3.21
CA SER A 65 -12.11 -0.50 -3.12
C SER A 65 -11.58 -1.89 -3.48
N TYR A 66 -10.80 -1.99 -4.55
CA TYR A 66 -10.14 -3.24 -4.95
C TYR A 66 -9.23 -3.80 -3.86
N MET A 67 -8.55 -2.95 -3.11
CA MET A 67 -7.74 -3.33 -1.95
C MET A 67 -8.57 -3.61 -0.69
N GLY A 68 -9.89 -3.40 -0.72
CA GLY A 68 -10.77 -3.58 0.43
C GLY A 68 -10.52 -2.58 1.56
N LEU A 69 -10.03 -1.37 1.21
CA LEU A 69 -9.73 -0.27 2.14
C LEU A 69 -10.83 0.79 2.21
N THR A 70 -11.95 0.57 1.50
CA THR A 70 -13.14 1.42 1.61
C THR A 70 -14.02 0.97 2.77
N PRO A 71 -14.64 1.91 3.51
CA PRO A 71 -15.64 1.55 4.50
C PRO A 71 -16.86 0.94 3.81
N SER A 72 -17.50 -0.04 4.47
CA SER A 72 -18.84 -0.47 4.08
C SER A 72 -19.83 0.65 4.37
N GLU A 73 -20.73 0.88 3.44
CA GLU A 73 -21.77 1.89 3.59
C GLU A 73 -23.13 1.20 3.81
N TYR A 74 -23.78 1.56 4.90
CA TYR A 74 -25.14 1.15 5.23
C TYR A 74 -26.01 2.41 5.31
N SER A 75 -26.27 3.00 4.16
CA SER A 75 -27.09 4.22 4.09
C SER A 75 -28.54 3.85 3.82
N THR A 76 -29.44 4.32 4.67
CA THR A 76 -30.87 4.29 4.43
C THR A 76 -31.41 5.71 4.43
N GLY A 77 -31.84 6.20 3.25
CA GLY A 77 -32.41 7.52 3.09
C GLY A 77 -31.46 8.65 3.50
N GLN A 78 -31.80 9.41 4.53
CA GLN A 78 -31.04 10.59 4.99
C GLN A 78 -29.85 10.26 5.92
N TYR A 79 -29.70 9.01 6.36
CA TYR A 79 -28.66 8.64 7.32
C TYR A 79 -27.53 7.86 6.65
N VAL A 80 -26.33 8.46 6.58
CA VAL A 80 -25.11 7.81 6.10
C VAL A 80 -24.43 7.10 7.28
N ARG A 81 -24.45 5.78 7.31
CA ARG A 81 -23.70 4.98 8.28
C ARG A 81 -22.53 4.28 7.60
N GLN A 82 -21.33 4.74 7.93
CA GLN A 82 -20.09 4.09 7.50
C GLN A 82 -19.70 3.00 8.52
N GLY A 83 -19.59 1.77 8.06
CA GLY A 83 -19.14 0.62 8.83
C GLY A 83 -17.61 0.45 8.85
N ARG A 84 -17.18 -0.78 9.10
CA ARG A 84 -15.77 -1.19 8.97
C ARG A 84 -15.39 -1.26 7.50
N ILE A 85 -14.08 -1.38 7.21
CA ILE A 85 -13.62 -1.66 5.83
C ILE A 85 -14.27 -2.95 5.33
N THR A 86 -14.60 -2.98 4.04
CA THR A 86 -15.29 -4.11 3.40
C THR A 86 -14.50 -5.42 3.50
N ARG A 87 -13.15 -5.33 3.58
CA ARG A 87 -12.21 -6.47 3.54
C ARG A 87 -12.38 -7.36 2.29
N CYS A 88 -13.24 -6.98 1.37
CA CYS A 88 -13.33 -7.59 0.05
C CYS A 88 -12.08 -7.17 -0.73
N GLY A 89 -11.27 -8.13 -1.16
CA GLY A 89 -10.03 -7.85 -1.86
C GLY A 89 -8.85 -8.63 -1.31
N ASN A 90 -7.68 -8.46 -1.92
CA ASN A 90 -6.50 -9.21 -1.54
C ASN A 90 -6.00 -8.81 -0.15
N THR A 91 -6.07 -9.79 0.76
CA THR A 91 -5.64 -9.60 2.15
C THR A 91 -4.15 -9.36 2.27
N ARG A 92 -3.33 -9.99 1.43
CA ARG A 92 -1.86 -9.86 1.45
C ARG A 92 -1.43 -8.46 1.06
N ALA A 93 -1.92 -7.96 -0.09
CA ALA A 93 -1.63 -6.60 -0.54
C ALA A 93 -2.10 -5.55 0.48
N ARG A 94 -3.27 -5.75 1.10
CA ARG A 94 -3.75 -4.88 2.18
C ARG A 94 -2.82 -4.91 3.40
N THR A 95 -2.34 -6.09 3.82
CA THR A 95 -1.37 -6.23 4.92
C THR A 95 -0.08 -5.48 4.59
N CYS A 96 0.48 -5.67 3.40
CA CYS A 96 1.66 -4.93 2.94
C CYS A 96 1.47 -3.41 3.00
N LEU A 97 0.30 -2.91 2.58
CA LEU A 97 -0.02 -1.48 2.64
C LEU A 97 -0.10 -0.95 4.08
N VAL A 98 -0.68 -1.73 5.00
CA VAL A 98 -0.76 -1.35 6.42
C VAL A 98 0.63 -1.33 7.05
N GLU A 99 1.45 -2.34 6.82
CA GLU A 99 2.84 -2.40 7.30
C GLU A 99 3.68 -1.25 6.76
N SER A 100 3.60 -1.00 5.44
CA SER A 100 4.27 0.15 4.81
C SER A 100 3.80 1.48 5.41
N SER A 101 2.53 1.58 5.78
CA SER A 101 1.98 2.80 6.39
C SER A 101 2.56 3.09 7.77
N TRP A 102 2.86 2.06 8.56
CA TRP A 102 3.55 2.22 9.84
C TRP A 102 4.96 2.78 9.65
N HIS A 103 5.70 2.30 8.67
CA HIS A 103 7.02 2.82 8.33
C HIS A 103 6.95 4.24 7.76
N LEU A 104 5.94 4.51 6.92
CA LEU A 104 5.75 5.81 6.29
C LEU A 104 5.52 6.93 7.32
N ILE A 105 4.64 6.71 8.31
CA ILE A 105 4.37 7.71 9.36
C ILE A 105 5.55 7.96 10.30
N VAL A 106 6.50 7.04 10.36
CA VAL A 106 7.75 7.25 11.12
C VAL A 106 8.73 8.11 10.33
N LYS A 107 8.81 7.91 9.01
CA LYS A 107 9.84 8.53 8.16
C LYS A 107 9.41 9.83 7.51
N ASP A 108 8.12 10.10 7.39
CA ASP A 108 7.60 11.28 6.73
C ASP A 108 6.68 12.08 7.66
N LEU A 109 7.09 13.32 7.95
CA LEU A 109 6.42 14.21 8.90
C LEU A 109 5.01 14.60 8.47
N PHE A 110 4.75 14.73 7.15
CA PHE A 110 3.42 15.00 6.62
C PHE A 110 2.44 13.87 6.96
N TRP A 111 2.84 12.63 6.71
CA TRP A 111 2.02 11.46 7.02
C TRP A 111 1.86 11.23 8.52
N ARG A 112 2.91 11.53 9.29
CA ARG A 112 2.86 11.51 10.75
C ARG A 112 1.81 12.48 11.28
N GLY A 113 1.82 13.72 10.81
CA GLY A 113 0.84 14.75 11.19
C GLY A 113 -0.59 14.34 10.83
N LYS A 114 -0.78 13.81 9.63
CA LYS A 114 -2.07 13.29 9.18
C LYS A 114 -2.56 12.11 10.04
N TYR A 115 -1.68 11.17 10.36
CA TYR A 115 -1.99 10.04 11.24
C TYR A 115 -2.40 10.52 12.64
N MET A 116 -1.65 11.44 13.25
CA MET A 116 -1.94 11.94 14.60
C MET A 116 -3.30 12.64 14.67
N LYS A 117 -3.66 13.46 13.69
CA LYS A 117 -4.99 14.08 13.57
C LYS A 117 -6.11 13.04 13.48
N LEU A 118 -5.92 12.01 12.66
CA LEU A 118 -6.90 10.93 12.51
C LEU A 118 -6.99 10.05 13.76
N LYS A 119 -5.85 9.75 14.39
CA LYS A 119 -5.77 8.97 15.63
C LYS A 119 -6.56 9.61 16.75
N TYR A 120 -6.41 10.93 16.94
CA TYR A 120 -7.14 11.67 17.95
C TYR A 120 -8.66 11.57 17.77
N ARG A 121 -9.14 11.65 16.52
CA ARG A 121 -10.58 11.67 16.19
C ARG A 121 -11.22 10.28 16.11
N ARG A 122 -10.51 9.27 15.65
CA ARG A 122 -11.08 7.97 15.23
C ARG A 122 -10.36 6.75 15.83
N GLY A 123 -9.33 6.97 16.63
CA GLY A 123 -8.48 5.93 17.22
C GLY A 123 -7.42 5.38 16.25
N ALA A 124 -6.40 4.72 16.81
CA ALA A 124 -5.20 4.29 16.08
C ALA A 124 -5.49 3.31 14.94
N LYS A 125 -6.34 2.30 15.19
CA LYS A 125 -6.68 1.27 14.19
C LYS A 125 -7.36 1.84 12.95
N ARG A 126 -8.30 2.78 13.11
CA ARG A 126 -8.96 3.43 11.98
C ARG A 126 -8.04 4.44 11.28
N ALA A 127 -7.18 5.11 12.03
CA ALA A 127 -6.23 6.06 11.49
C ALA A 127 -5.23 5.38 10.56
N ILE A 128 -4.61 4.26 10.95
CA ILE A 128 -3.64 3.57 10.09
C ILE A 128 -4.27 3.01 8.82
N ILE A 129 -5.50 2.52 8.88
CA ILE A 129 -6.24 2.08 7.70
C ILE A 129 -6.51 3.24 6.74
N ALA A 130 -6.83 4.42 7.26
CA ALA A 130 -7.00 5.61 6.43
C ALA A 130 -5.67 6.05 5.79
N ILE A 131 -4.53 5.90 6.48
CA ILE A 131 -3.21 6.11 5.89
C ILE A 131 -2.93 5.10 4.78
N ALA A 132 -3.21 3.80 5.00
CA ALA A 132 -3.02 2.75 4.00
C ALA A 132 -3.87 3.00 2.74
N ARG A 133 -5.12 3.47 2.89
CA ARG A 133 -5.96 3.91 1.76
C ARG A 133 -5.32 5.06 1.00
N ASN A 134 -4.84 6.08 1.70
CA ASN A 134 -4.16 7.21 1.04
C ASN A 134 -2.84 6.78 0.40
N LEU A 135 -2.13 5.81 0.97
CA LEU A 135 -0.90 5.27 0.42
C LEU A 135 -1.14 4.60 -0.94
N ILE A 136 -2.14 3.73 -1.07
CA ILE A 136 -2.42 3.09 -2.37
C ILE A 136 -2.86 4.11 -3.42
N ILE A 137 -3.60 5.14 -3.04
CA ILE A 137 -3.95 6.25 -3.92
C ILE A 137 -2.69 7.00 -4.39
N ARG A 138 -1.73 7.22 -3.49
CA ARG A 138 -0.44 7.85 -3.83
C ARG A 138 0.39 6.94 -4.75
N ILE A 139 0.43 5.64 -4.49
CA ILE A 139 1.10 4.64 -5.33
C ILE A 139 0.51 4.66 -6.74
N ARG A 140 -0.82 4.66 -6.88
CA ARG A 140 -1.49 4.80 -8.17
C ARG A 140 -0.99 6.04 -8.93
N ARG A 141 -0.94 7.19 -8.27
CA ARG A 141 -0.46 8.43 -8.90
C ARG A 141 1.01 8.36 -9.33
N ILE A 142 1.88 7.77 -8.50
CA ILE A 142 3.30 7.55 -8.81
C ILE A 142 3.45 6.72 -10.08
N LEU A 143 2.70 5.62 -10.18
CA LEU A 143 2.79 4.71 -11.32
C LEU A 143 2.17 5.31 -12.61
N LEU A 144 1.06 6.04 -12.50
CA LEU A 144 0.43 6.69 -13.65
C LEU A 144 1.25 7.85 -14.20
N ASN A 145 1.79 8.69 -13.31
CA ASN A 145 2.59 9.86 -13.72
C ASN A 145 4.05 9.51 -14.01
N ASN A 146 4.47 8.29 -13.68
CA ASN A 146 5.85 7.85 -13.84
C ASN A 146 6.86 8.71 -13.05
N GLU A 147 6.43 9.26 -11.90
CA GLU A 147 7.21 10.13 -11.05
C GLU A 147 7.51 9.49 -9.70
N PRO A 148 8.76 9.57 -9.19
CA PRO A 148 9.08 9.03 -7.88
C PRO A 148 8.37 9.81 -6.76
N TYR A 149 8.25 9.17 -5.61
CA TYR A 149 7.73 9.82 -4.41
C TYR A 149 8.64 10.98 -4.00
N ARG A 150 8.02 12.13 -3.71
CA ARG A 150 8.70 13.28 -3.12
C ARG A 150 8.19 13.45 -1.70
N VAL A 151 9.12 13.43 -0.76
CA VAL A 151 8.82 13.79 0.65
C VAL A 151 8.36 15.24 0.65
N ALA A 152 7.22 15.51 1.27
CA ALA A 152 6.79 16.89 1.46
C ALA A 152 7.79 17.57 2.41
N VAL A 153 8.63 18.41 1.86
CA VAL A 153 9.48 19.31 2.67
C VAL A 153 8.51 20.26 3.35
N ALA A 154 8.48 20.24 4.68
CA ALA A 154 7.74 21.23 5.44
C ALA A 154 8.30 22.61 5.07
N ALA A 155 7.47 23.44 4.44
CA ALA A 155 7.76 24.85 4.25
C ALA A 155 7.64 25.57 5.58
#